data_2690bb3d02bef7ec8c5ad8e38416ee77
#
_entry.id   2690bb3d02bef7ec8c5ad8e38416ee77
#
_cell.length_a   1.000
_cell.length_b   1.000
_cell.length_c   1.000
_cell.angle_alpha   90.00
_cell.angle_beta   90.00
_cell.angle_gamma   90.00
#
_symmetry.space_group_name_H-M   'P 1'
#
loop_
_entity.id
_entity.type
_entity.pdbx_description
1 polymer ?
#
loop_
_entity_poly.entity_id
_entity_poly.type
_entity_poly.pdbx_seq_one_letter_code
_entity_poly.pdbx_strand_id
1 'polypeptide(L)'
;MQTGFKYGHCRGFSRMYNYGLRHYPNYMITKEAKQREKILLFWRKYGLQASIDAYGAKRSTLFWWWKIYKESEYKVDSLNPGSQARIVNHKRKIDLLILKEIKRLRLEECPNMGKAKVKKNLDIFCRDNNLPIYSESKIGRIIKDKKIYHHRQKVYHDGRVKAINKRKKLRKPKDFKTNGPGDLIEVDTIVKFVHGVKRYIITAIDIKTEYAFAHCYNSHGSASAKDFFQKLEQAFPYKIKAVQTDNGSEFHKYFMQYLEKQNVIHYWNYKGQPTKNGHVERFNRTIQEEFVDWNEILLEEPKEFNKKLMDWLLWYNTKRFHWSLDLETPVDYLINNCLLSNMRWTNTNICCFNLILV
;
A
#
# COMPACT_ATOMS: atom_id res chain seq x y z
N MET A 1 24.33 -0.86 31.31
CA MET A 1 23.26 -1.84 30.95
C MET A 1 23.02 -1.77 29.44
N GLN A 2 23.53 -2.74 28.70
CA GLN A 2 23.31 -2.84 27.26
C GLN A 2 22.08 -3.70 27.03
N THR A 3 20.99 -3.08 26.59
CA THR A 3 19.80 -3.81 26.14
C THR A 3 20.01 -4.29 24.71
N GLY A 4 20.38 -5.56 24.58
CA GLY A 4 20.47 -6.23 23.29
C GLY A 4 19.08 -6.52 22.74
N PHE A 5 18.67 -5.80 21.69
CA PHE A 5 17.50 -6.15 20.91
C PHE A 5 17.78 -7.42 20.10
N LYS A 6 17.16 -8.53 20.47
CA LYS A 6 17.08 -9.74 19.65
C LYS A 6 16.11 -9.47 18.49
N TYR A 7 16.65 -9.20 17.31
CA TYR A 7 15.86 -9.13 16.08
C TYR A 7 15.39 -10.53 15.69
N GLY A 8 14.10 -10.78 15.81
CA GLY A 8 13.47 -11.97 15.28
C GLY A 8 13.62 -12.05 13.75
N HIS A 9 13.82 -13.26 13.23
CA HIS A 9 14.01 -13.56 11.80
C HIS A 9 12.75 -13.23 11.00
N CYS A 10 12.53 -11.98 10.60
CA CYS A 10 11.52 -11.60 9.63
C CYS A 10 12.06 -11.82 8.21
N ARG A 11 11.56 -12.85 7.51
CA ARG A 11 11.92 -13.18 6.11
C ARG A 11 11.81 -12.00 5.12
N GLY A 12 11.02 -10.96 5.45
CA GLY A 12 10.89 -9.75 4.67
C GLY A 12 12.07 -8.79 4.81
N PHE A 13 12.66 -8.68 6.00
CA PHE A 13 13.77 -7.77 6.29
C PHE A 13 15.06 -8.21 5.57
N SER A 14 15.31 -9.51 5.51
CA SER A 14 16.45 -10.09 4.77
C SER A 14 16.37 -9.81 3.26
N ARG A 15 15.16 -9.80 2.66
CA ARG A 15 14.97 -9.43 1.24
C ARG A 15 15.22 -7.94 0.97
N MET A 16 14.78 -7.07 1.86
CA MET A 16 14.98 -5.62 1.74
C MET A 16 16.45 -5.24 1.93
N TYR A 17 17.15 -5.86 2.89
CA TYR A 17 18.57 -5.69 3.12
C TYR A 17 19.40 -6.14 1.91
N ASN A 18 19.09 -7.31 1.36
CA ASN A 18 19.75 -7.83 0.15
C ASN A 18 19.41 -7.02 -1.12
N TYR A 19 18.23 -6.39 -1.21
CA TYR A 19 17.87 -5.48 -2.30
C TYR A 19 18.68 -4.17 -2.19
N GLY A 20 18.81 -3.61 -0.98
CA GLY A 20 19.61 -2.42 -0.71
C GLY A 20 21.09 -2.64 -1.05
N LEU A 21 21.67 -3.78 -0.66
CA LEU A 21 23.06 -4.12 -0.99
C LEU A 21 23.32 -4.30 -2.50
N ARG A 22 22.30 -4.73 -3.28
CA ARG A 22 22.44 -4.89 -4.75
C ARG A 22 22.28 -3.60 -5.54
N HIS A 23 21.45 -2.66 -5.06
CA HIS A 23 21.07 -1.47 -5.81
C HIS A 23 21.72 -0.18 -5.28
N TYR A 24 22.28 -0.21 -4.07
CA TYR A 24 22.96 0.91 -3.43
C TYR A 24 24.26 0.44 -2.78
N PRO A 25 25.24 -0.07 -3.56
CA PRO A 25 26.47 -0.64 -3.03
C PRO A 25 27.35 0.37 -2.27
N ASN A 26 27.19 1.68 -2.51
CA ASN A 26 28.11 2.71 -2.03
C ASN A 26 27.76 3.31 -0.65
N TYR A 27 26.68 2.85 0.03
CA TYR A 27 26.22 3.53 1.25
C TYR A 27 26.37 2.75 2.57
N MET A 28 26.75 1.48 2.53
CA MET A 28 26.88 0.71 3.77
C MET A 28 28.21 0.00 3.88
N ILE A 29 29.16 0.63 4.55
CA ILE A 29 30.40 -0.05 5.00
C ILE A 29 30.02 -0.91 6.22
N THR A 30 30.15 -2.24 6.09
CA THR A 30 29.84 -3.18 7.17
C THR A 30 30.87 -3.12 8.29
N LYS A 31 30.50 -3.59 9.48
CA LYS A 31 31.45 -3.71 10.60
C LYS A 31 32.62 -4.64 10.24
N GLU A 32 32.34 -5.71 9.51
CA GLU A 32 33.34 -6.65 9.01
C GLU A 32 34.32 -6.00 8.02
N ALA A 33 33.83 -5.11 7.12
CA ALA A 33 34.72 -4.39 6.21
C ALA A 33 35.68 -3.46 6.95
N LYS A 34 35.19 -2.72 7.94
CA LYS A 34 36.02 -1.88 8.81
C LYS A 34 37.06 -2.71 9.61
N GLN A 35 36.67 -3.88 10.08
CA GLN A 35 37.56 -4.78 10.77
C GLN A 35 38.65 -5.34 9.83
N ARG A 36 38.28 -5.71 8.60
CA ARG A 36 39.26 -6.17 7.58
C ARG A 36 40.26 -5.07 7.21
N GLU A 37 39.78 -3.84 7.04
CA GLU A 37 40.65 -2.67 6.82
C GLU A 37 41.62 -2.50 7.98
N LYS A 38 41.15 -2.52 9.23
CA LYS A 38 41.97 -2.42 10.42
C LYS A 38 43.10 -3.50 10.43
N ILE A 39 42.78 -4.74 10.06
CA ILE A 39 43.70 -5.84 9.97
C ILE A 39 44.74 -5.57 8.85
N LEU A 40 44.33 -5.08 7.70
CA LEU A 40 45.23 -4.76 6.59
C LEU A 40 46.17 -3.59 6.92
N LEU A 41 45.70 -2.56 7.63
CA LEU A 41 46.51 -1.43 8.08
C LEU A 41 47.51 -1.90 9.16
N PHE A 42 47.08 -2.79 10.05
CA PHE A 42 47.97 -3.41 11.04
C PHE A 42 49.08 -4.25 10.36
N TRP A 43 48.71 -5.06 9.35
CA TRP A 43 49.68 -5.80 8.54
C TRP A 43 50.71 -4.89 7.89
N ARG A 44 50.30 -3.78 7.32
CA ARG A 44 51.20 -2.83 6.68
C ARG A 44 52.22 -2.22 7.68
N LYS A 45 51.80 -2.05 8.94
CA LYS A 45 52.64 -1.43 9.98
C LYS A 45 53.55 -2.43 10.69
N TYR A 46 53.07 -3.62 11.00
CA TYR A 46 53.75 -4.57 11.89
C TYR A 46 54.19 -5.87 11.19
N GLY A 47 53.89 -6.02 9.93
CA GLY A 47 54.27 -7.22 9.16
C GLY A 47 53.20 -8.33 9.18
N LEU A 48 53.42 -9.30 8.28
CA LEU A 48 52.44 -10.37 8.04
C LEU A 48 52.30 -11.32 9.22
N GLN A 49 53.42 -11.75 9.81
CA GLN A 49 53.40 -12.71 10.92
C GLN A 49 52.67 -12.13 12.14
N ALA A 50 52.97 -10.90 12.51
CA ALA A 50 52.29 -10.20 13.61
C ALA A 50 50.78 -10.10 13.40
N SER A 51 50.33 -9.92 12.14
CA SER A 51 48.91 -9.85 11.81
C SER A 51 48.20 -11.21 11.90
N ILE A 52 48.90 -12.30 11.53
CA ILE A 52 48.38 -13.66 11.67
C ILE A 52 48.24 -14.01 13.14
N ASP A 53 49.23 -13.70 13.95
CA ASP A 53 49.25 -14.01 15.38
C ASP A 53 48.21 -13.17 16.16
N ALA A 54 48.05 -11.89 15.82
CA ALA A 54 47.15 -11.01 16.52
C ALA A 54 45.65 -11.22 16.15
N TYR A 55 45.35 -11.60 14.91
CA TYR A 55 43.98 -11.68 14.41
C TYR A 55 43.54 -13.08 13.96
N GLY A 56 44.45 -14.08 13.97
CA GLY A 56 44.14 -15.44 13.53
C GLY A 56 43.77 -15.58 12.04
N ALA A 57 44.05 -14.57 11.23
CA ALA A 57 43.67 -14.57 9.83
C ALA A 57 44.69 -15.38 8.99
N LYS A 58 44.18 -16.27 8.12
CA LYS A 58 45.04 -17.06 7.24
C LYS A 58 45.78 -16.14 6.25
N ARG A 59 47.06 -16.47 5.97
CA ARG A 59 47.90 -15.75 4.98
C ARG A 59 47.18 -15.51 3.65
N SER A 60 46.55 -16.55 3.08
CA SER A 60 45.83 -16.46 1.82
C SER A 60 44.67 -15.46 1.86
N THR A 61 43.95 -15.37 2.99
CA THR A 61 42.85 -14.44 3.21
C THR A 61 43.35 -12.99 3.27
N LEU A 62 44.46 -12.73 3.94
CA LEU A 62 45.04 -11.39 4.01
C LEU A 62 45.50 -10.91 2.64
N PHE A 63 46.21 -11.76 1.85
CA PHE A 63 46.60 -11.42 0.49
C PHE A 63 45.42 -11.19 -0.43
N TRP A 64 44.34 -11.98 -0.29
CA TRP A 64 43.13 -11.80 -1.07
C TRP A 64 42.41 -10.46 -0.75
N TRP A 65 42.26 -10.12 0.55
CA TRP A 65 41.74 -8.83 0.96
C TRP A 65 42.61 -7.67 0.49
N TRP A 66 43.90 -7.80 0.58
CA TRP A 66 44.84 -6.79 0.14
C TRP A 66 44.75 -6.54 -1.37
N LYS A 67 44.64 -7.61 -2.17
CA LYS A 67 44.45 -7.52 -3.61
C LYS A 67 43.20 -6.71 -3.96
N ILE A 68 42.04 -7.09 -3.39
CA ILE A 68 40.79 -6.39 -3.63
C ILE A 68 40.86 -4.93 -3.19
N TYR A 69 41.42 -4.66 -2.02
CA TYR A 69 41.58 -3.34 -1.45
C TYR A 69 42.45 -2.44 -2.31
N LYS A 70 43.55 -2.95 -2.86
CA LYS A 70 44.42 -2.25 -3.77
C LYS A 70 43.79 -2.01 -5.14
N GLU A 71 43.12 -3.01 -5.71
CA GLU A 71 42.37 -2.88 -7.00
C GLU A 71 41.23 -1.89 -6.94
N SER A 72 40.65 -1.68 -5.78
CA SER A 72 39.56 -0.69 -5.56
C SER A 72 40.05 0.70 -5.19
N GLU A 73 41.31 1.02 -5.35
CA GLU A 73 41.92 2.29 -4.94
C GLU A 73 41.71 2.59 -3.44
N TYR A 74 41.88 1.55 -2.61
CA TYR A 74 41.79 1.60 -1.14
C TYR A 74 40.37 2.00 -0.61
N LYS A 75 39.34 1.65 -1.31
CA LYS A 75 37.97 1.87 -0.84
C LYS A 75 37.51 0.79 0.12
N VAL A 76 37.06 1.18 1.30
CA VAL A 76 36.66 0.24 2.39
C VAL A 76 35.45 -0.61 2.02
N ASP A 77 34.55 -0.10 1.19
CA ASP A 77 33.38 -0.82 0.70
C ASP A 77 33.71 -2.07 -0.11
N SER A 78 34.88 -2.11 -0.76
CA SER A 78 35.38 -3.29 -1.47
C SER A 78 35.62 -4.49 -0.55
N LEU A 79 35.90 -4.23 0.72
CA LEU A 79 36.13 -5.24 1.75
C LEU A 79 34.80 -5.77 2.36
N ASN A 80 33.63 -5.31 1.91
CA ASN A 80 32.36 -5.87 2.35
C ASN A 80 32.30 -7.37 2.06
N PRO A 81 31.78 -8.20 2.99
CA PRO A 81 31.61 -9.63 2.74
C PRO A 81 30.66 -9.82 1.55
N GLY A 82 31.11 -10.57 0.56
CA GLY A 82 30.30 -10.91 -0.60
C GLY A 82 29.05 -11.67 -0.19
N SER A 83 27.97 -11.50 -0.95
CA SER A 83 26.73 -12.26 -0.73
C SER A 83 27.02 -13.76 -0.86
N GLN A 84 26.81 -14.52 0.22
CA GLN A 84 26.87 -15.99 0.20
C GLN A 84 25.66 -16.62 -0.51
N ALA A 85 24.75 -15.81 -1.05
CA ALA A 85 23.63 -16.33 -1.83
C ALA A 85 24.17 -16.97 -3.12
N ARG A 86 23.83 -18.24 -3.33
CA ARG A 86 24.16 -18.93 -4.59
C ARG A 86 23.68 -18.10 -5.78
N ILE A 87 24.62 -17.56 -6.56
CA ILE A 87 24.37 -16.74 -7.75
C ILE A 87 23.78 -17.57 -8.90
N VAL A 88 23.82 -18.88 -8.81
CA VAL A 88 23.45 -19.75 -9.92
C VAL A 88 21.96 -20.06 -9.88
N ASN A 89 21.19 -19.25 -10.57
CA ASN A 89 19.87 -19.65 -11.03
C ASN A 89 20.03 -20.61 -12.22
N HIS A 90 20.32 -21.87 -11.96
CA HIS A 90 20.16 -22.92 -12.95
C HIS A 90 18.66 -23.06 -13.25
N LYS A 91 18.17 -22.31 -14.23
CA LYS A 91 16.87 -22.59 -14.84
C LYS A 91 16.99 -23.99 -15.47
N ARG A 92 16.56 -25.01 -14.71
CA ARG A 92 16.56 -26.38 -15.22
C ARG A 92 15.74 -26.40 -16.49
N LYS A 93 16.33 -26.88 -17.59
CA LYS A 93 15.63 -27.04 -18.86
C LYS A 93 14.43 -27.95 -18.64
N ILE A 94 13.26 -27.51 -19.07
CA ILE A 94 12.03 -28.29 -19.04
C ILE A 94 11.92 -28.93 -20.42
N ASP A 95 11.64 -30.23 -20.46
CA ASP A 95 11.38 -30.92 -21.72
C ASP A 95 10.13 -30.31 -22.38
N LEU A 96 10.23 -30.04 -23.69
CA LEU A 96 9.16 -29.38 -24.44
C LEU A 96 7.93 -30.30 -24.61
N LEU A 97 8.13 -31.62 -24.74
CA LEU A 97 7.04 -32.60 -24.86
C LEU A 97 6.26 -32.66 -23.56
N ILE A 98 6.96 -32.73 -22.42
CA ILE A 98 6.34 -32.71 -21.09
C ILE A 98 5.57 -31.40 -20.87
N LEU A 99 6.13 -30.25 -21.31
CA LEU A 99 5.43 -28.97 -21.18
C LEU A 99 4.18 -28.91 -22.04
N LYS A 100 4.22 -29.45 -23.26
CA LYS A 100 3.04 -29.55 -24.15
C LYS A 100 1.95 -30.42 -23.51
N GLU A 101 2.34 -31.56 -22.95
CA GLU A 101 1.39 -32.47 -22.32
C GLU A 101 0.75 -31.87 -21.06
N ILE A 102 1.53 -31.18 -20.20
CA ILE A 102 0.96 -30.44 -19.06
C ILE A 102 -0.05 -29.39 -19.53
N LYS A 103 0.22 -28.71 -20.65
CA LYS A 103 -0.71 -27.71 -21.20
C LYS A 103 -1.98 -28.40 -21.72
N ARG A 104 -1.86 -29.48 -22.48
CA ARG A 104 -2.99 -30.26 -23.00
C ARG A 104 -3.91 -30.71 -21.86
N LEU A 105 -3.35 -31.36 -20.84
CA LEU A 105 -4.10 -31.85 -19.68
C LEU A 105 -4.84 -30.75 -18.93
N ARG A 106 -4.25 -29.54 -18.82
CA ARG A 106 -4.80 -28.45 -17.99
C ARG A 106 -5.65 -27.42 -18.74
N LEU A 107 -5.48 -27.33 -20.04
CA LEU A 107 -6.19 -26.28 -20.82
C LEU A 107 -7.29 -26.91 -21.70
N GLU A 108 -7.07 -28.14 -22.19
CA GLU A 108 -7.95 -28.77 -23.17
C GLU A 108 -8.77 -29.90 -22.54
N GLU A 109 -8.12 -30.89 -21.91
CA GLU A 109 -8.79 -32.08 -21.40
C GLU A 109 -9.60 -31.80 -20.12
N CYS A 110 -8.96 -31.28 -19.10
CA CYS A 110 -9.63 -30.93 -17.84
C CYS A 110 -9.14 -29.58 -17.31
N PRO A 111 -9.91 -28.50 -17.53
CA PRO A 111 -9.52 -27.14 -17.16
C PRO A 111 -9.09 -27.03 -15.70
N ASN A 112 -7.86 -26.52 -15.51
CA ASN A 112 -7.25 -26.31 -14.18
C ASN A 112 -7.06 -27.59 -13.33
N MET A 113 -6.88 -28.74 -13.96
CA MET A 113 -6.58 -30.03 -13.30
C MET A 113 -5.50 -29.85 -12.23
N GLY A 114 -5.72 -30.39 -11.03
CA GLY A 114 -4.77 -30.29 -9.90
C GLY A 114 -3.45 -31.02 -10.18
N LYS A 115 -2.35 -30.53 -9.62
CA LYS A 115 -0.98 -31.03 -9.85
C LYS A 115 -0.81 -32.55 -9.62
N ALA A 116 -1.51 -33.14 -8.63
CA ALA A 116 -1.45 -34.54 -8.32
C ALA A 116 -2.11 -35.40 -9.44
N LYS A 117 -3.26 -34.95 -9.97
CA LYS A 117 -3.93 -35.61 -11.11
C LYS A 117 -3.11 -35.47 -12.38
N VAL A 118 -2.55 -34.27 -12.65
CA VAL A 118 -1.62 -34.05 -13.76
C VAL A 118 -0.42 -34.98 -13.67
N LYS A 119 0.13 -35.20 -12.47
CA LYS A 119 1.25 -36.12 -12.27
C LYS A 119 0.92 -37.54 -12.70
N LYS A 120 -0.23 -38.11 -12.29
CA LYS A 120 -0.61 -39.47 -12.65
C LYS A 120 -0.70 -39.66 -14.15
N ASN A 121 -1.37 -38.75 -14.86
CA ASN A 121 -1.49 -38.81 -16.32
C ASN A 121 -0.14 -38.59 -17.01
N LEU A 122 0.66 -37.68 -16.50
CA LEU A 122 1.98 -37.38 -17.03
C LEU A 122 2.95 -38.54 -16.84
N ASP A 123 2.88 -39.29 -15.73
CA ASP A 123 3.74 -40.44 -15.47
C ASP A 123 3.48 -41.57 -16.49
N ILE A 124 2.22 -41.78 -16.93
CA ILE A 124 1.87 -42.71 -18.00
C ILE A 124 2.48 -42.23 -19.32
N PHE A 125 2.21 -40.98 -19.70
CA PHE A 125 2.74 -40.38 -20.92
C PHE A 125 4.29 -40.41 -20.98
N CYS A 126 4.97 -40.14 -19.85
CA CYS A 126 6.43 -40.17 -19.79
C CYS A 126 7.00 -41.57 -19.96
N ARG A 127 6.32 -42.65 -19.45
CA ARG A 127 6.73 -44.04 -19.64
C ARG A 127 6.60 -44.45 -21.11
N ASP A 128 5.48 -44.11 -21.74
CA ASP A 128 5.20 -44.48 -23.15
C ASP A 128 6.17 -43.80 -24.12
N ASN A 129 6.69 -42.63 -23.76
CA ASN A 129 7.60 -41.81 -24.60
C ASN A 129 9.06 -41.79 -24.11
N ASN A 130 9.45 -42.67 -23.17
CA ASN A 130 10.81 -42.71 -22.57
C ASN A 130 11.32 -41.34 -22.07
N LEU A 131 10.41 -40.55 -21.45
CA LEU A 131 10.72 -39.20 -20.93
C LEU A 131 10.98 -39.24 -19.41
N PRO A 132 11.72 -38.25 -18.86
CA PRO A 132 12.01 -38.23 -17.44
C PRO A 132 10.75 -37.92 -16.61
N ILE A 133 10.54 -38.72 -15.56
CA ILE A 133 9.41 -38.57 -14.64
C ILE A 133 9.64 -37.35 -13.73
N TYR A 134 8.65 -36.45 -13.63
CA TYR A 134 8.73 -35.27 -12.80
C TYR A 134 7.97 -35.45 -11.48
N SER A 135 8.55 -34.93 -10.37
CA SER A 135 7.84 -34.89 -9.09
C SER A 135 6.66 -33.93 -9.11
N GLU A 136 5.66 -34.18 -8.28
CA GLU A 136 4.48 -33.31 -8.13
C GLU A 136 4.84 -31.84 -7.83
N SER A 137 5.86 -31.65 -6.98
CA SER A 137 6.37 -30.31 -6.65
C SER A 137 6.98 -29.60 -7.86
N LYS A 138 7.69 -30.36 -8.75
CA LYS A 138 8.26 -29.80 -9.98
C LYS A 138 7.15 -29.40 -10.95
N ILE A 139 6.13 -30.26 -11.13
CA ILE A 139 4.94 -29.96 -11.95
C ILE A 139 4.23 -28.72 -11.44
N GLY A 140 4.01 -28.59 -10.12
CA GLY A 140 3.38 -27.43 -9.53
C GLY A 140 4.16 -26.12 -9.78
N ARG A 141 5.50 -26.16 -9.73
CA ARG A 141 6.36 -25.00 -10.09
C ARG A 141 6.23 -24.64 -11.57
N ILE A 142 6.25 -25.65 -12.47
CA ILE A 142 6.09 -25.43 -13.92
C ILE A 142 4.76 -24.75 -14.21
N ILE A 143 3.66 -25.24 -13.63
CA ILE A 143 2.33 -24.65 -13.79
C ILE A 143 2.32 -23.19 -13.36
N LYS A 144 2.95 -22.86 -12.23
CA LYS A 144 3.02 -21.50 -11.68
C LYS A 144 3.93 -20.58 -12.52
N ASP A 145 5.13 -21.07 -12.89
CA ASP A 145 6.13 -20.27 -13.61
C ASP A 145 5.70 -19.99 -15.06
N LYS A 146 5.06 -20.97 -15.70
CA LYS A 146 4.54 -20.84 -17.06
C LYS A 146 3.11 -20.32 -17.13
N LYS A 147 2.48 -20.03 -15.95
CA LYS A 147 1.12 -19.50 -15.82
C LYS A 147 0.08 -20.32 -16.60
N ILE A 148 0.16 -21.68 -16.52
CA ILE A 148 -0.73 -22.61 -17.22
C ILE A 148 -2.06 -22.68 -16.46
N TYR A 149 -2.95 -21.72 -16.70
CA TYR A 149 -4.28 -21.64 -16.09
C TYR A 149 -5.31 -21.38 -17.17
N HIS A 150 -6.39 -22.17 -17.15
CA HIS A 150 -7.56 -21.90 -17.96
C HIS A 150 -8.39 -20.80 -17.28
N HIS A 151 -8.52 -19.66 -17.92
CA HIS A 151 -9.32 -18.55 -17.44
C HIS A 151 -10.75 -18.70 -17.93
N ARG A 152 -11.63 -19.20 -17.06
CA ARG A 152 -13.06 -19.30 -17.37
C ARG A 152 -13.62 -17.89 -17.58
N GLN A 153 -14.21 -17.65 -18.75
CA GLN A 153 -14.97 -16.43 -19.00
C GLN A 153 -16.20 -16.42 -18.09
N LYS A 154 -16.37 -15.32 -17.36
CA LYS A 154 -17.58 -15.12 -16.56
C LYS A 154 -18.70 -14.71 -17.50
N VAL A 155 -19.81 -15.44 -17.50
CA VAL A 155 -21.02 -15.13 -18.26
C VAL A 155 -22.12 -14.63 -17.30
N TYR A 156 -23.02 -13.78 -17.81
CA TYR A 156 -24.26 -13.44 -17.14
C TYR A 156 -25.25 -14.61 -17.27
N HIS A 157 -26.37 -14.55 -16.53
CA HIS A 157 -27.45 -15.54 -16.63
C HIS A 157 -28.07 -15.62 -18.05
N ASP A 158 -27.98 -14.53 -18.80
CA ASP A 158 -28.45 -14.43 -20.21
C ASP A 158 -27.42 -14.94 -21.25
N GLY A 159 -26.34 -15.59 -20.81
CA GLY A 159 -25.30 -16.13 -21.66
C GLY A 159 -24.29 -15.12 -22.21
N ARG A 160 -24.48 -13.82 -22.00
CA ARG A 160 -23.52 -12.79 -22.43
C ARG A 160 -22.22 -12.88 -21.65
N VAL A 161 -21.10 -12.78 -22.35
CA VAL A 161 -19.75 -12.77 -21.73
C VAL A 161 -19.56 -11.47 -20.96
N LYS A 162 -19.21 -11.59 -19.67
CA LYS A 162 -18.82 -10.43 -18.87
C LYS A 162 -17.51 -9.86 -19.41
N ALA A 163 -17.56 -8.72 -20.07
CA ALA A 163 -16.35 -8.00 -20.44
C ALA A 163 -15.55 -7.67 -19.16
N ILE A 164 -14.32 -8.16 -19.09
CA ILE A 164 -13.39 -7.85 -18.00
C ILE A 164 -12.75 -6.49 -18.33
N ASN A 165 -13.55 -5.44 -18.33
CA ASN A 165 -13.04 -4.08 -18.34
C ASN A 165 -12.43 -3.79 -16.96
N LYS A 166 -11.23 -4.28 -16.71
CA LYS A 166 -10.43 -3.83 -15.58
C LYS A 166 -9.97 -2.40 -15.86
N ARG A 167 -10.81 -1.41 -15.55
CA ARG A 167 -10.35 -0.03 -15.48
C ARG A 167 -9.12 -0.01 -14.58
N LYS A 168 -8.02 0.54 -15.09
CA LYS A 168 -6.76 0.63 -14.34
C LYS A 168 -6.99 1.62 -13.19
N LYS A 169 -7.01 1.11 -11.94
CA LYS A 169 -7.18 1.95 -10.75
C LYS A 169 -5.95 2.84 -10.61
N LEU A 170 -6.15 4.15 -10.62
CA LEU A 170 -5.09 5.12 -10.41
C LEU A 170 -4.64 5.07 -8.96
N ARG A 171 -3.34 5.16 -8.72
CA ARG A 171 -2.75 5.15 -7.39
C ARG A 171 -2.10 6.50 -7.10
N LYS A 172 -2.22 6.97 -5.86
CA LYS A 172 -1.55 8.22 -5.44
C LYS A 172 -0.02 8.07 -5.65
N PRO A 173 0.64 9.00 -6.33
CA PRO A 173 2.09 9.01 -6.47
C PRO A 173 2.77 9.00 -5.10
N LYS A 174 3.98 8.43 -5.01
CA LYS A 174 4.73 8.40 -3.74
C LYS A 174 5.16 9.78 -3.28
N ASP A 175 5.45 10.65 -4.25
CA ASP A 175 5.94 12.02 -4.03
C ASP A 175 4.80 13.05 -4.05
N PHE A 176 3.54 12.61 -3.89
CA PHE A 176 2.39 13.50 -3.87
C PHE A 176 2.45 14.41 -2.64
N LYS A 177 2.50 15.72 -2.87
CA LYS A 177 2.45 16.75 -1.83
C LYS A 177 1.15 17.55 -1.97
N THR A 178 0.50 17.79 -0.85
CA THR A 178 -0.64 18.70 -0.77
C THR A 178 -0.11 20.14 -0.57
N ASN A 179 -0.36 21.00 -1.53
CA ASN A 179 0.09 22.40 -1.48
C ASN A 179 -1.01 23.34 -0.96
N GLY A 180 -2.28 22.95 -1.14
CA GLY A 180 -3.42 23.75 -0.73
C GLY A 180 -4.66 22.93 -0.39
N PRO A 181 -5.72 23.63 0.08
CA PRO A 181 -7.01 23.00 0.37
C PRO A 181 -7.61 22.32 -0.85
N GLY A 182 -8.21 21.15 -0.67
CA GLY A 182 -8.86 20.40 -1.72
C GLY A 182 -7.93 19.68 -2.69
N ASP A 183 -6.60 19.76 -2.51
CA ASP A 183 -5.64 19.01 -3.34
C ASP A 183 -5.84 17.51 -3.18
N LEU A 184 -6.18 17.04 -1.97
CA LEU A 184 -6.50 15.65 -1.70
C LEU A 184 -7.41 15.51 -0.48
N ILE A 185 -8.57 14.91 -0.70
CA ILE A 185 -9.50 14.52 0.36
C ILE A 185 -9.47 13.00 0.52
N GLU A 186 -9.26 12.53 1.72
CA GLU A 186 -9.42 11.12 2.07
C GLU A 186 -10.87 10.84 2.45
N VAL A 187 -11.44 9.75 1.90
CA VAL A 187 -12.83 9.34 2.15
C VAL A 187 -12.87 7.88 2.56
N ASP A 188 -13.69 7.58 3.57
CA ASP A 188 -13.87 6.23 4.10
C ASP A 188 -15.31 6.02 4.58
N THR A 189 -15.66 4.80 4.99
CA THR A 189 -17.00 4.46 5.48
C THR A 189 -16.92 3.72 6.80
N ILE A 190 -17.50 4.29 7.86
CA ILE A 190 -17.73 3.63 9.14
C ILE A 190 -19.04 2.85 9.06
N VAL A 191 -19.01 1.60 9.54
CA VAL A 191 -20.19 0.75 9.61
C VAL A 191 -20.57 0.53 11.07
N LYS A 192 -21.79 0.90 11.46
CA LYS A 192 -22.34 0.68 12.80
C LYS A 192 -23.57 -0.22 12.75
N PHE A 193 -23.70 -1.03 13.79
CA PHE A 193 -24.87 -1.90 14.00
C PHE A 193 -25.56 -1.48 15.30
N VAL A 194 -26.83 -1.10 15.22
CA VAL A 194 -27.62 -0.67 16.36
C VAL A 194 -28.96 -1.38 16.30
N HIS A 195 -29.35 -2.10 17.35
CA HIS A 195 -30.62 -2.82 17.48
C HIS A 195 -31.04 -3.61 16.24
N GLY A 196 -30.08 -4.33 15.61
CA GLY A 196 -30.30 -5.10 14.38
C GLY A 196 -30.34 -4.30 13.09
N VAL A 197 -30.19 -2.99 13.15
CA VAL A 197 -30.14 -2.11 11.99
C VAL A 197 -28.70 -1.74 11.66
N LYS A 198 -28.37 -1.78 10.37
CA LYS A 198 -27.04 -1.42 9.88
C LYS A 198 -27.04 -0.01 9.30
N ARG A 199 -26.07 0.82 9.72
CA ARG A 199 -25.89 2.19 9.25
C ARG A 199 -24.49 2.41 8.71
N TYR A 200 -24.36 3.35 7.78
CA TYR A 200 -23.14 3.66 7.07
C TYR A 200 -22.86 5.15 7.18
N ILE A 201 -21.81 5.51 7.91
CA ILE A 201 -21.39 6.89 8.05
C ILE A 201 -20.22 7.08 7.10
N ILE A 202 -20.42 7.79 6.02
CA ILE A 202 -19.34 8.15 5.09
C ILE A 202 -18.67 9.39 5.65
N THR A 203 -17.35 9.36 5.70
CA THR A 203 -16.49 10.38 6.29
C THR A 203 -15.51 10.89 5.26
N ALA A 204 -15.16 12.17 5.33
CA ALA A 204 -14.15 12.79 4.50
C ALA A 204 -13.32 13.78 5.32
N ILE A 205 -12.03 13.88 4.99
CA ILE A 205 -11.12 14.85 5.58
C ILE A 205 -10.16 15.40 4.53
N ASP A 206 -9.98 16.72 4.50
CA ASP A 206 -8.93 17.34 3.70
C ASP A 206 -7.57 17.20 4.40
N ILE A 207 -6.60 16.65 3.71
CA ILE A 207 -5.28 16.35 4.32
C ILE A 207 -4.53 17.63 4.74
N LYS A 208 -4.75 18.74 4.02
CA LYS A 208 -4.00 19.97 4.27
C LYS A 208 -4.57 20.77 5.43
N THR A 209 -5.88 20.83 5.56
CA THR A 209 -6.58 21.72 6.48
C THR A 209 -7.28 21.00 7.62
N GLU A 210 -7.28 19.65 7.61
CA GLU A 210 -8.04 18.82 8.56
C GLU A 210 -9.55 19.15 8.58
N TYR A 211 -10.06 19.91 7.57
CA TYR A 211 -11.48 20.15 7.44
C TYR A 211 -12.20 18.86 7.18
N ALA A 212 -13.19 18.57 8.02
CA ALA A 212 -13.88 17.29 8.02
C ALA A 212 -15.36 17.41 7.68
N PHE A 213 -15.87 16.37 7.03
CA PHE A 213 -17.29 16.22 6.73
C PHE A 213 -17.73 14.77 6.87
N ALA A 214 -18.93 14.53 7.36
CA ALA A 214 -19.51 13.20 7.52
C ALA A 214 -21.01 13.21 7.32
N HIS A 215 -21.59 12.08 6.87
CA HIS A 215 -23.03 11.92 6.74
C HIS A 215 -23.44 10.45 6.86
N CYS A 216 -24.53 10.19 7.58
CA CYS A 216 -25.05 8.84 7.81
C CYS A 216 -26.10 8.45 6.77
N TYR A 217 -26.00 7.19 6.28
CA TYR A 217 -26.88 6.61 5.28
C TYR A 217 -27.44 5.25 5.71
N ASN A 218 -28.62 4.92 5.18
CA ASN A 218 -29.26 3.62 5.35
C ASN A 218 -28.63 2.54 4.47
N SER A 219 -27.98 2.91 3.37
CA SER A 219 -27.45 1.97 2.39
C SER A 219 -25.98 2.23 2.05
N HIS A 220 -25.26 1.14 1.84
CA HIS A 220 -23.86 1.12 1.40
C HIS A 220 -23.76 1.05 -0.13
N GLY A 221 -24.40 2.01 -0.79
CA GLY A 221 -24.48 2.03 -2.25
C GLY A 221 -23.67 3.15 -2.89
N SER A 222 -23.29 2.98 -4.15
CA SER A 222 -22.55 4.02 -4.85
C SER A 222 -23.42 5.28 -5.14
N ALA A 223 -24.74 5.18 -5.02
CA ALA A 223 -25.63 6.32 -5.02
C ALA A 223 -25.48 7.16 -3.74
N SER A 224 -25.36 6.51 -2.56
CA SER A 224 -25.11 7.18 -1.29
C SER A 224 -23.76 7.88 -1.28
N ALA A 225 -22.71 7.22 -1.80
CA ALA A 225 -21.38 7.84 -1.91
C ALA A 225 -21.37 9.03 -2.88
N LYS A 226 -22.14 8.97 -3.99
CA LYS A 226 -22.32 10.11 -4.89
C LYS A 226 -23.02 11.27 -4.17
N ASP A 227 -24.14 11.02 -3.49
CA ASP A 227 -24.89 12.04 -2.73
C ASP A 227 -24.02 12.66 -1.64
N PHE A 228 -23.24 11.83 -0.93
CA PHE A 228 -22.27 12.29 0.06
C PHE A 228 -21.29 13.29 -0.56
N PHE A 229 -20.72 12.96 -1.71
CA PHE A 229 -19.71 13.81 -2.34
C PHE A 229 -20.32 15.12 -2.85
N GLN A 230 -21.57 15.11 -3.31
CA GLN A 230 -22.30 16.32 -3.68
C GLN A 230 -22.49 17.26 -2.47
N LYS A 231 -22.85 16.71 -1.31
CA LYS A 231 -22.97 17.46 -0.05
C LYS A 231 -21.60 17.98 0.43
N LEU A 232 -20.56 17.17 0.32
CA LEU A 232 -19.20 17.59 0.65
C LEU A 232 -18.76 18.76 -0.23
N GLU A 233 -19.03 18.75 -1.54
CA GLU A 233 -18.72 19.86 -2.44
C GLU A 233 -19.46 21.15 -2.10
N GLN A 234 -20.64 21.05 -1.49
CA GLN A 234 -21.39 22.22 -1.02
C GLN A 234 -20.84 22.75 0.32
N ALA A 235 -20.39 21.85 1.21
CA ALA A 235 -19.88 22.20 2.52
C ALA A 235 -18.43 22.68 2.49
N PHE A 236 -17.60 22.14 1.60
CA PHE A 236 -16.19 22.47 1.52
C PHE A 236 -15.96 23.73 0.67
N PRO A 237 -15.25 24.76 1.21
CA PRO A 237 -15.16 26.08 0.57
C PRO A 237 -14.23 26.16 -0.65
N TYR A 238 -13.46 25.10 -0.94
CA TYR A 238 -12.53 25.07 -2.07
C TYR A 238 -12.92 24.01 -3.10
N LYS A 239 -12.33 24.16 -4.31
CA LYS A 239 -12.50 23.13 -5.35
C LYS A 239 -11.73 21.87 -4.97
N ILE A 240 -12.41 20.73 -4.97
CA ILE A 240 -11.80 19.42 -4.74
C ILE A 240 -11.11 18.96 -6.03
N LYS A 241 -9.79 18.71 -5.96
CA LYS A 241 -8.98 18.28 -7.11
C LYS A 241 -8.83 16.77 -7.18
N ALA A 242 -8.65 16.12 -6.02
CA ALA A 242 -8.49 14.69 -5.94
C ALA A 242 -9.15 14.10 -4.69
N VAL A 243 -9.60 12.86 -4.82
CA VAL A 243 -10.15 12.06 -3.72
C VAL A 243 -9.40 10.74 -3.63
N GLN A 244 -9.11 10.31 -2.43
CA GLN A 244 -8.52 9.01 -2.15
C GLN A 244 -9.49 8.16 -1.34
N THR A 245 -9.77 6.94 -1.84
CA THR A 245 -10.64 5.98 -1.15
C THR A 245 -9.94 4.63 -1.02
N ASP A 246 -10.52 3.78 -0.21
CA ASP A 246 -10.22 2.36 -0.22
C ASP A 246 -10.78 1.66 -1.48
N ASN A 247 -10.87 0.32 -1.46
CA ASN A 247 -11.44 -0.45 -2.56
C ASN A 247 -12.92 -0.82 -2.34
N GLY A 248 -13.63 -0.09 -1.49
CA GLY A 248 -15.04 -0.29 -1.19
C GLY A 248 -15.94 -0.31 -2.43
N SER A 249 -17.00 -1.09 -2.38
CA SER A 249 -17.93 -1.22 -3.53
C SER A 249 -18.76 0.05 -3.78
N GLU A 250 -18.97 0.86 -2.76
CA GLU A 250 -19.67 2.14 -2.77
C GLU A 250 -18.97 3.20 -3.62
N PHE A 251 -17.63 3.14 -3.69
CA PHE A 251 -16.82 4.09 -4.47
C PHE A 251 -16.72 3.74 -5.96
N HIS A 252 -17.52 2.78 -6.44
CA HIS A 252 -17.64 2.42 -7.86
C HIS A 252 -18.85 3.08 -8.53
N LYS A 253 -19.16 2.72 -9.78
CA LYS A 253 -20.33 3.13 -10.56
C LYS A 253 -20.63 4.63 -10.48
N TYR A 254 -21.75 5.00 -9.83
CA TYR A 254 -22.28 6.37 -9.79
C TYR A 254 -21.32 7.37 -9.14
N PHE A 255 -20.60 6.95 -8.11
CA PHE A 255 -19.57 7.78 -7.48
C PHE A 255 -18.45 8.10 -8.47
N MET A 256 -17.86 7.08 -9.12
CA MET A 256 -16.80 7.29 -10.12
C MET A 256 -17.30 8.15 -11.31
N GLN A 257 -18.50 7.87 -11.82
CA GLN A 257 -19.07 8.64 -12.92
C GLN A 257 -19.25 10.11 -12.55
N TYR A 258 -19.63 10.38 -11.31
CA TYR A 258 -19.76 11.74 -10.82
C TYR A 258 -18.41 12.44 -10.71
N LEU A 259 -17.40 11.80 -10.14
CA LEU A 259 -16.05 12.35 -10.08
C LEU A 259 -15.46 12.63 -11.47
N GLU A 260 -15.63 11.71 -12.41
CA GLU A 260 -15.23 11.89 -13.81
C GLU A 260 -15.91 13.14 -14.43
N LYS A 261 -17.22 13.33 -14.17
CA LYS A 261 -17.97 14.51 -14.66
C LYS A 261 -17.48 15.81 -14.04
N GLN A 262 -17.06 15.80 -12.77
CA GLN A 262 -16.53 16.98 -12.07
C GLN A 262 -15.03 17.20 -12.32
N ASN A 263 -14.36 16.35 -13.13
CA ASN A 263 -12.92 16.35 -13.34
C ASN A 263 -12.11 16.20 -12.04
N VAL A 264 -12.61 15.42 -11.09
CA VAL A 264 -11.94 15.08 -9.84
C VAL A 264 -11.15 13.79 -10.01
N ILE A 265 -9.88 13.81 -9.65
CA ILE A 265 -9.00 12.64 -9.77
C ILE A 265 -9.34 11.65 -8.66
N HIS A 266 -9.58 10.38 -9.02
CA HIS A 266 -9.86 9.34 -8.03
C HIS A 266 -8.64 8.43 -7.83
N TYR A 267 -8.02 8.52 -6.66
CA TYR A 267 -6.95 7.63 -6.22
C TYR A 267 -7.50 6.48 -5.37
N TRP A 268 -7.03 5.27 -5.65
CA TRP A 268 -7.40 4.07 -4.92
C TRP A 268 -6.26 3.60 -4.02
N ASN A 269 -6.56 3.16 -2.81
CA ASN A 269 -5.57 2.55 -1.93
C ASN A 269 -5.16 1.16 -2.41
N TYR A 270 -3.92 0.76 -2.08
CA TYR A 270 -3.49 -0.61 -2.30
C TYR A 270 -4.24 -1.55 -1.36
N LYS A 271 -4.65 -2.70 -1.89
CA LYS A 271 -5.31 -3.73 -1.07
C LYS A 271 -4.36 -4.20 0.05
N GLY A 272 -4.81 -4.13 1.30
CA GLY A 272 -4.03 -4.58 2.47
C GLY A 272 -2.93 -3.61 2.93
N GLN A 273 -3.03 -2.30 2.61
CA GLN A 273 -2.15 -1.25 3.12
C GLN A 273 -2.98 -0.14 3.80
N PRO A 274 -3.45 -0.34 5.03
CA PRO A 274 -4.26 0.65 5.76
C PRO A 274 -3.51 1.96 6.02
N THR A 275 -2.20 1.91 6.27
CA THR A 275 -1.37 3.09 6.59
C THR A 275 -1.41 4.25 5.58
N LYS A 276 -2.13 4.11 4.46
CA LYS A 276 -2.22 5.15 3.42
C LYS A 276 -3.45 6.04 3.52
N ASN A 277 -4.37 5.78 4.45
CA ASN A 277 -5.54 6.63 4.77
C ASN A 277 -5.47 7.16 6.21
N GLY A 278 -4.29 7.52 6.67
CA GLY A 278 -4.04 7.84 8.06
C GLY A 278 -4.84 9.02 8.61
N HIS A 279 -5.17 10.02 7.77
CA HIS A 279 -5.95 11.18 8.19
C HIS A 279 -7.41 10.79 8.43
N VAL A 280 -8.06 10.13 7.47
CA VAL A 280 -9.45 9.72 7.64
C VAL A 280 -9.61 8.61 8.70
N GLU A 281 -8.62 7.72 8.86
CA GLU A 281 -8.63 6.72 9.93
C GLU A 281 -8.57 7.39 11.32
N ARG A 282 -7.75 8.43 11.47
CA ARG A 282 -7.69 9.23 12.70
C ARG A 282 -9.01 9.97 12.93
N PHE A 283 -9.55 10.61 11.90
CA PHE A 283 -10.85 11.27 11.99
C PHE A 283 -11.95 10.29 12.32
N ASN A 284 -11.96 9.08 11.73
CA ASN A 284 -12.91 8.03 12.03
C ASN A 284 -12.88 7.60 13.50
N ARG A 285 -11.71 7.58 14.12
CA ARG A 285 -11.60 7.34 15.57
C ARG A 285 -12.17 8.50 16.34
N THR A 286 -11.78 9.73 16.03
CA THR A 286 -12.25 10.93 16.73
C THR A 286 -13.79 11.06 16.67
N ILE A 287 -14.39 10.94 15.48
CA ILE A 287 -15.85 11.06 15.35
C ILE A 287 -16.59 9.93 16.07
N GLN A 288 -16.01 8.72 16.14
CA GLN A 288 -16.61 7.62 16.90
C GLN A 288 -16.55 7.91 18.41
N GLU A 289 -15.39 8.23 18.94
CA GLU A 289 -15.18 8.48 20.36
C GLU A 289 -15.88 9.74 20.87
N GLU A 290 -15.87 10.83 20.08
CA GLU A 290 -16.39 12.13 20.52
C GLU A 290 -17.88 12.35 20.18
N PHE A 291 -18.45 11.60 19.23
CA PHE A 291 -19.85 11.84 18.80
C PHE A 291 -20.68 10.58 18.61
N VAL A 292 -20.23 9.60 17.79
CA VAL A 292 -21.09 8.49 17.37
C VAL A 292 -21.47 7.60 18.54
N ASP A 293 -20.52 7.23 19.39
CA ASP A 293 -20.74 6.33 20.51
C ASP A 293 -21.67 6.94 21.57
N TRP A 294 -21.71 8.27 21.69
CA TRP A 294 -22.64 9.01 22.56
C TRP A 294 -24.04 9.20 21.97
N ASN A 295 -24.17 9.06 20.67
CA ASN A 295 -25.43 9.27 19.94
C ASN A 295 -25.89 8.01 19.18
N GLU A 296 -25.43 6.83 19.61
CA GLU A 296 -25.65 5.56 18.91
C GLU A 296 -27.14 5.25 18.70
N ILE A 297 -28.01 5.53 19.69
CA ILE A 297 -29.46 5.32 19.60
C ILE A 297 -30.07 6.11 18.46
N LEU A 298 -29.56 7.31 18.15
CA LEU A 298 -30.09 8.14 17.06
C LEU A 298 -29.77 7.58 15.67
N LEU A 299 -28.91 6.59 15.57
CA LEU A 299 -28.66 5.90 14.30
C LEU A 299 -29.89 5.15 13.77
N GLU A 300 -30.89 4.89 14.61
CA GLU A 300 -32.18 4.35 14.15
C GLU A 300 -32.87 5.34 13.21
N GLU A 301 -32.80 6.65 13.51
CA GLU A 301 -33.35 7.74 12.71
C GLU A 301 -32.24 8.61 12.07
N PRO A 302 -31.72 8.23 10.92
CA PRO A 302 -30.59 8.94 10.29
C PRO A 302 -30.79 10.43 10.05
N LYS A 303 -32.05 10.89 9.94
CA LYS A 303 -32.33 12.33 9.78
C LYS A 303 -31.96 13.11 11.05
N GLU A 304 -32.40 12.65 12.21
CA GLU A 304 -32.09 13.28 13.49
C GLU A 304 -30.61 13.13 13.85
N PHE A 305 -30.04 11.92 13.58
CA PHE A 305 -28.61 11.71 13.73
C PHE A 305 -27.79 12.72 12.91
N ASN A 306 -28.12 12.89 11.61
CA ASN A 306 -27.42 13.79 10.73
C ASN A 306 -27.54 15.25 11.15
N LYS A 307 -28.67 15.66 11.72
CA LYS A 307 -28.85 17.01 12.25
C LYS A 307 -27.85 17.30 13.38
N LYS A 308 -27.78 16.43 14.37
CA LYS A 308 -26.79 16.57 15.46
C LYS A 308 -25.35 16.38 14.97
N LEU A 309 -25.14 15.53 13.97
CA LEU A 309 -23.85 15.36 13.35
C LEU A 309 -23.36 16.65 12.68
N MET A 310 -24.25 17.41 12.05
CA MET A 310 -23.89 18.71 11.47
C MET A 310 -23.47 19.73 12.54
N ASP A 311 -24.16 19.77 13.68
CA ASP A 311 -23.79 20.64 14.80
C ASP A 311 -22.40 20.26 15.35
N TRP A 312 -22.13 18.96 15.50
CA TRP A 312 -20.80 18.47 15.92
C TRP A 312 -19.72 18.78 14.89
N LEU A 313 -19.98 18.60 13.59
CA LEU A 313 -19.03 18.92 12.51
C LEU A 313 -18.74 20.43 12.45
N LEU A 314 -19.75 21.25 12.70
CA LEU A 314 -19.55 22.69 12.81
C LEU A 314 -18.61 23.01 13.98
N TRP A 315 -18.83 22.42 15.15
CA TRP A 315 -17.95 22.56 16.32
C TRP A 315 -16.54 22.03 15.98
N TYR A 316 -16.42 20.87 15.35
CA TYR A 316 -15.13 20.28 14.97
C TYR A 316 -14.32 21.20 14.06
N ASN A 317 -14.94 21.80 13.06
CA ASN A 317 -14.24 22.64 12.10
C ASN A 317 -13.98 24.08 12.60
N THR A 318 -14.79 24.59 13.56
CA THR A 318 -14.69 26.01 13.98
C THR A 318 -14.18 26.22 15.41
N LYS A 319 -14.20 25.18 16.27
CA LYS A 319 -13.86 25.33 17.69
C LYS A 319 -12.87 24.30 18.20
N ARG A 320 -12.70 23.17 17.51
CA ARG A 320 -11.76 22.13 17.92
C ARG A 320 -10.37 22.45 17.41
N PHE A 321 -9.41 22.56 18.34
CA PHE A 321 -8.00 22.80 18.02
C PHE A 321 -7.29 21.53 17.58
N HIS A 322 -6.39 21.66 16.60
CA HIS A 322 -5.63 20.55 16.01
C HIS A 322 -4.14 20.75 16.14
N TRP A 323 -3.44 19.76 16.71
CA TRP A 323 -1.98 19.80 16.83
C TRP A 323 -1.26 19.89 15.47
N SER A 324 -1.82 19.23 14.44
CA SER A 324 -1.30 19.26 13.08
C SER A 324 -1.42 20.63 12.40
N LEU A 325 -2.22 21.52 12.95
CA LEU A 325 -2.44 22.89 12.48
C LEU A 325 -1.91 23.95 13.48
N ASP A 326 -0.88 23.61 14.25
CA ASP A 326 -0.30 24.49 15.25
C ASP A 326 -1.32 25.04 16.27
N LEU A 327 -2.28 24.19 16.67
CA LEU A 327 -3.40 24.53 17.56
C LEU A 327 -4.39 25.55 16.95
N GLU A 328 -4.47 25.63 15.63
CA GLU A 328 -5.58 26.32 14.97
C GLU A 328 -6.77 25.37 14.76
N THR A 329 -7.96 25.95 14.55
CA THR A 329 -9.09 25.19 14.04
C THR A 329 -8.99 25.03 12.53
N PRO A 330 -9.62 24.03 11.90
CA PRO A 330 -9.63 23.88 10.44
C PRO A 330 -10.07 25.14 9.69
N VAL A 331 -11.07 25.87 10.21
CA VAL A 331 -11.56 27.10 9.60
C VAL A 331 -10.60 28.26 9.81
N ASP A 332 -10.02 28.44 11.00
CA ASP A 332 -9.01 29.49 11.24
C ASP A 332 -7.79 29.27 10.36
N TYR A 333 -7.34 28.01 10.25
CA TYR A 333 -6.23 27.66 9.37
C TYR A 333 -6.53 28.01 7.91
N LEU A 334 -7.77 27.74 7.43
CA LEU A 334 -8.20 28.13 6.08
C LEU A 334 -8.16 29.64 5.86
N ILE A 335 -8.61 30.42 6.85
CA ILE A 335 -8.65 31.87 6.77
C ILE A 335 -7.24 32.45 6.82
N ASN A 336 -6.39 31.97 7.73
CA ASN A 336 -5.07 32.54 7.99
C ASN A 336 -4.02 32.13 6.96
N ASN A 337 -4.09 30.88 6.46
CA ASN A 337 -3.01 30.27 5.69
C ASN A 337 -3.36 30.00 4.23
N CYS A 338 -4.60 30.23 3.80
CA CYS A 338 -5.03 29.94 2.44
C CYS A 338 -5.52 31.20 1.72
N LEU A 339 -5.25 31.26 0.42
CA LEU A 339 -5.68 32.41 -0.41
C LEU A 339 -7.22 32.44 -0.52
N LEU A 340 -7.84 33.45 0.08
CA LEU A 340 -9.29 33.68 0.03
C LEU A 340 -9.83 33.80 -1.40
N SER A 341 -9.01 34.27 -2.35
CA SER A 341 -9.35 34.35 -3.79
C SER A 341 -9.70 33.02 -4.43
N ASN A 342 -9.27 31.88 -3.85
CA ASN A 342 -9.56 30.54 -4.34
C ASN A 342 -10.78 29.89 -3.69
N MET A 343 -11.46 30.59 -2.77
CA MET A 343 -12.69 30.09 -2.15
C MET A 343 -13.84 30.09 -3.15
N ARG A 344 -14.66 29.07 -3.14
CA ARG A 344 -15.87 28.94 -3.98
C ARG A 344 -16.99 29.90 -3.57
N TRP A 345 -16.94 30.40 -2.35
CA TRP A 345 -17.98 31.27 -1.80
C TRP A 345 -17.68 32.74 -2.17
N THR A 346 -18.55 33.31 -2.96
CA THR A 346 -18.52 34.72 -3.29
C THR A 346 -18.96 35.55 -2.09
N ASN A 347 -18.64 36.86 -2.08
CA ASN A 347 -18.91 37.80 -0.97
C ASN A 347 -20.36 37.81 -0.43
N THR A 348 -21.34 37.35 -1.21
CA THR A 348 -22.75 37.16 -0.78
C THR A 348 -22.92 36.06 0.26
N ASN A 349 -21.99 35.09 0.37
CA ASN A 349 -22.07 33.97 1.32
C ASN A 349 -21.25 34.24 2.61
N ILE A 350 -20.46 35.31 2.66
CA ILE A 350 -19.77 35.71 3.90
C ILE A 350 -20.79 36.13 4.97
N CYS A 351 -21.96 36.66 4.58
CA CYS A 351 -23.05 36.90 5.54
C CYS A 351 -23.57 35.62 6.20
N CYS A 352 -23.49 34.46 5.54
CA CYS A 352 -23.90 33.19 6.14
C CYS A 352 -22.83 32.69 7.15
N PHE A 353 -21.56 33.03 6.98
CA PHE A 353 -20.51 32.74 7.96
C PHE A 353 -20.71 33.55 9.26
N ASN A 354 -21.13 34.79 9.14
CA ASN A 354 -21.48 35.63 10.31
C ASN A 354 -22.80 35.22 10.99
N LEU A 355 -23.70 34.54 10.28
CA LEU A 355 -24.94 33.96 10.84
C LEU A 355 -24.72 32.59 11.52
N ILE A 356 -23.59 31.93 11.26
CA ILE A 356 -23.18 30.70 11.92
C ILE A 356 -22.33 30.97 13.18
N LEU A 357 -21.88 32.22 13.36
CA LEU A 357 -21.06 32.67 14.51
C LEU A 357 -21.85 33.48 15.56
N VAL A 358 -23.21 33.54 15.49
CA VAL A 358 -24.07 34.14 16.52
C VAL A 358 -24.95 33.03 17.15
#